data_fca6cd27b983b38aa9258e338717174c
#
_entry.id   fca6cd27b983b38aa9258e338717174c
#
_cell.length_a   1.000
_cell.length_b   1.000
_cell.length_c   1.000
_cell.angle_alpha   90.00
_cell.angle_beta   90.00
_cell.angle_gamma   90.00
#
_symmetry.space_group_name_H-M   'P 1'
#
loop_
_entity.id
_entity.type
_entity.pdbx_description
1 polymer ?
#
loop_
_entity_poly.entity_id
_entity_poly.type
_entity_poly.pdbx_seq_one_letter_code
_entity_poly.pdbx_strand_id
1 'polypeptide(L)'
;MSMIISSWSSTRFAAWSPTSPCSSSSTNPLLNSVNNASSLLPSRTRKLKALISKAIEKNQSPTVAVDSAADVVRNFYGGINSRDLDSVEDLIALNCVYEDLVFPRPFVGRKILEFFRHFTNATSTDLQFVIDDLSTNDHSSVGVTWHLEWKGKPFPFSRGCSFYRLEVINGNKQITYGRDCVEPAIKPGDAALAIIRAVTWLLQQFPQLVDRL
;
A
#
# COMPACT_ATOMS: atom_id res chain seq x y z
N MET A 1 60.72 0.92 -0.96
CA MET A 1 61.20 1.37 0.36
C MET A 1 60.04 2.02 1.09
N SER A 2 59.75 1.50 2.26
CA SER A 2 58.83 1.96 3.32
C SER A 2 57.31 1.99 2.98
N MET A 3 56.67 0.92 3.40
CA MET A 3 55.24 0.77 3.65
C MET A 3 54.83 1.70 4.82
N ILE A 4 53.69 2.39 4.67
CA ILE A 4 52.94 2.91 5.80
C ILE A 4 51.55 2.30 5.71
N ILE A 5 51.32 1.30 6.56
CA ILE A 5 50.01 0.71 6.83
C ILE A 5 49.35 1.58 7.90
N SER A 6 48.34 2.37 7.55
CA SER A 6 47.49 3.01 8.53
C SER A 6 46.23 2.19 8.76
N SER A 7 46.11 1.70 9.98
CA SER A 7 45.00 0.92 10.53
C SER A 7 43.70 1.71 10.51
N TRP A 8 42.66 1.15 9.87
CA TRP A 8 41.30 1.64 9.99
C TRP A 8 40.64 0.99 11.20
N SER A 9 40.32 1.83 12.17
CA SER A 9 39.52 1.48 13.34
C SER A 9 38.11 1.10 12.94
N SER A 10 37.72 -0.10 13.34
CA SER A 10 36.38 -0.64 13.19
C SER A 10 35.43 0.05 14.18
N THR A 11 34.60 0.96 13.70
CA THR A 11 33.51 1.54 14.51
C THR A 11 32.34 0.59 14.47
N ARG A 12 32.06 -0.03 15.61
CA ARG A 12 30.90 -0.92 15.82
C ARG A 12 29.62 -0.07 15.82
N PHE A 13 28.75 -0.30 14.87
CA PHE A 13 27.38 0.18 14.95
C PHE A 13 26.63 -0.62 16.00
N ALA A 14 26.12 0.09 17.02
CA ALA A 14 25.27 -0.46 18.05
C ALA A 14 23.90 -0.86 17.45
N ALA A 15 23.51 -2.10 17.69
CA ALA A 15 22.19 -2.61 17.36
C ALA A 15 21.13 -1.89 18.23
N TRP A 16 20.15 -1.28 17.57
CA TRP A 16 19.00 -0.70 18.21
C TRP A 16 17.97 -1.82 18.49
N SER A 17 17.82 -2.17 19.78
CA SER A 17 16.77 -3.06 20.24
C SER A 17 15.56 -2.25 20.67
N PRO A 18 14.32 -2.57 20.23
CA PRO A 18 13.12 -1.91 20.75
C PRO A 18 12.79 -2.46 22.15
N THR A 19 12.77 -1.57 23.14
CA THR A 19 12.30 -1.86 24.49
C THR A 19 10.79 -1.87 24.54
N SER A 20 10.22 -2.99 24.98
CA SER A 20 8.81 -3.14 25.32
C SER A 20 8.44 -2.33 26.56
N PRO A 21 7.27 -1.68 26.64
CA PRO A 21 6.80 -1.09 27.88
C PRO A 21 6.17 -2.13 28.79
N CYS A 22 6.60 -2.06 30.03
CA CYS A 22 6.20 -2.85 31.18
C CYS A 22 4.73 -2.63 31.55
N SER A 23 4.03 -3.71 31.84
CA SER A 23 2.72 -3.74 32.49
C SER A 23 2.83 -3.35 33.95
N SER A 24 2.08 -2.34 34.38
CA SER A 24 1.84 -2.08 35.79
C SER A 24 0.41 -2.45 36.16
N SER A 25 0.33 -3.47 37.00
CA SER A 25 -0.84 -3.88 37.78
C SER A 25 -1.08 -2.90 38.94
N SER A 26 -2.33 -2.48 39.17
CA SER A 26 -2.77 -2.04 40.48
C SER A 26 -4.24 -2.36 40.69
N THR A 27 -4.43 -3.36 41.52
CA THR A 27 -5.33 -3.57 42.65
C THR A 27 -6.63 -2.78 42.76
N ASN A 28 -7.72 -3.56 42.84
CA ASN A 28 -9.03 -3.17 43.40
C ASN A 28 -8.94 -2.87 44.92
N PRO A 29 -9.90 -2.10 45.45
CA PRO A 29 -10.73 -2.67 46.50
C PRO A 29 -12.24 -2.38 46.39
N LEU A 30 -12.99 -3.41 46.57
CA LEU A 30 -14.17 -3.74 47.37
C LEU A 30 -15.22 -2.66 47.77
N LEU A 31 -16.48 -3.08 47.49
CA LEU A 31 -17.69 -2.97 48.32
C LEU A 31 -18.39 -1.61 48.45
N ASN A 32 -19.61 -1.54 47.90
CA ASN A 32 -20.79 -1.52 48.78
C ASN A 32 -22.10 -1.85 48.04
N SER A 33 -22.76 -2.80 48.58
CA SER A 33 -24.15 -3.22 48.35
C SER A 33 -25.11 -2.15 48.89
N VAL A 34 -26.12 -1.78 48.09
CA VAL A 34 -27.42 -1.28 48.60
C VAL A 34 -28.55 -1.85 47.76
N ASN A 35 -29.50 -2.41 48.48
CA ASN A 35 -30.67 -3.17 48.07
C ASN A 35 -31.76 -2.35 47.39
N ASN A 36 -32.52 -3.06 46.56
CA ASN A 36 -33.96 -3.06 46.35
C ASN A 36 -34.75 -1.75 46.35
N ALA A 37 -35.29 -1.45 45.17
CA ALA A 37 -36.70 -1.05 45.13
C ALA A 37 -37.31 -1.51 43.78
N SER A 38 -38.18 -2.50 43.88
CA SER A 38 -39.11 -2.90 42.83
C SER A 38 -40.05 -1.76 42.52
N SER A 39 -40.09 -1.26 41.31
CA SER A 39 -41.23 -0.51 40.81
C SER A 39 -41.64 -1.06 39.44
N LEU A 40 -42.77 -1.69 39.47
CA LEU A 40 -43.55 -2.15 38.33
C LEU A 40 -43.91 -0.93 37.43
N LEU A 41 -43.35 -0.80 36.28
CA LEU A 41 -43.81 0.09 35.23
C LEU A 41 -44.39 -0.71 34.07
N PRO A 42 -45.50 -0.28 33.45
CA PRO A 42 -46.33 -1.10 32.60
C PRO A 42 -45.72 -1.39 31.23
N SER A 43 -45.99 -2.56 30.72
CA SER A 43 -45.49 -3.19 29.53
C SER A 43 -45.67 -2.44 28.17
N ARG A 44 -46.31 -1.25 28.23
CA ARG A 44 -46.65 -0.49 27.00
C ARG A 44 -45.47 0.29 26.41
N THR A 45 -44.48 0.70 27.25
CA THR A 45 -43.32 1.47 26.80
C THR A 45 -42.24 0.60 26.17
N ARG A 46 -42.18 -0.70 26.47
CA ARG A 46 -41.24 -1.64 25.83
C ARG A 46 -41.58 -1.93 24.39
N LYS A 47 -42.89 -2.01 24.06
CA LYS A 47 -43.32 -2.24 22.66
C LYS A 47 -43.05 -1.01 21.77
N LEU A 48 -43.16 0.20 22.32
CA LEU A 48 -42.88 1.41 21.55
C LEU A 48 -41.40 1.58 21.23
N LYS A 49 -40.48 1.27 22.20
CA LYS A 49 -39.03 1.30 21.97
C LYS A 49 -38.60 0.24 20.94
N ALA A 50 -39.17 -0.95 20.98
CA ALA A 50 -38.87 -1.99 20.00
C ALA A 50 -39.36 -1.66 18.60
N LEU A 51 -40.50 -0.96 18.47
CA LEU A 51 -41.02 -0.49 17.18
C LEU A 51 -40.22 0.66 16.61
N ILE A 52 -39.75 1.58 17.45
CA ILE A 52 -38.89 2.70 17.03
C ILE A 52 -37.52 2.18 16.61
N SER A 53 -36.90 1.23 17.34
CA SER A 53 -35.64 0.61 16.93
C SER A 53 -35.77 -0.13 15.61
N LYS A 54 -36.88 -0.86 15.39
CA LYS A 54 -37.14 -1.57 14.13
C LYS A 54 -37.47 -0.63 12.95
N ALA A 55 -38.04 0.55 13.22
CA ALA A 55 -38.30 1.57 12.20
C ALA A 55 -37.04 2.35 11.81
N ILE A 56 -36.09 2.52 12.74
CA ILE A 56 -34.79 3.15 12.48
C ILE A 56 -33.89 2.20 11.66
N GLU A 57 -33.96 0.90 11.92
CA GLU A 57 -33.21 -0.12 11.16
C GLU A 57 -33.74 -0.30 9.72
N LYS A 58 -35.01 0.05 9.46
CA LYS A 58 -35.65 -0.09 8.15
C LYS A 58 -35.47 1.14 7.24
N ASN A 59 -34.95 2.24 7.75
CA ASN A 59 -34.70 3.49 7.00
C ASN A 59 -33.22 3.74 6.72
N GLN A 60 -32.33 2.77 6.95
CA GLN A 60 -31.03 2.80 6.30
C GLN A 60 -31.27 2.35 4.85
N SER A 61 -31.42 3.34 3.96
CA SER A 61 -31.13 3.11 2.54
C SER A 61 -29.79 2.36 2.46
N PRO A 62 -29.65 1.34 1.60
CA PRO A 62 -28.34 0.75 1.35
C PRO A 62 -27.48 1.89 0.78
N THR A 63 -26.72 2.57 1.64
CA THR A 63 -25.54 3.27 1.21
C THR A 63 -24.68 2.17 0.62
N VAL A 64 -24.64 2.10 -0.71
CA VAL A 64 -23.64 1.30 -1.43
C VAL A 64 -22.33 1.75 -0.83
N ALA A 65 -21.74 0.90 0.01
CA ALA A 65 -20.45 1.18 0.61
C ALA A 65 -19.47 1.23 -0.56
N VAL A 66 -19.06 2.43 -0.93
CA VAL A 66 -17.98 2.60 -1.92
C VAL A 66 -16.73 2.01 -1.31
N ASP A 67 -16.12 1.06 -1.99
CA ASP A 67 -14.90 0.39 -1.54
C ASP A 67 -13.85 1.40 -1.10
N SER A 68 -13.08 1.07 -0.07
CA SER A 68 -11.95 1.91 0.31
C SER A 68 -10.91 1.91 -0.81
N ALA A 69 -10.08 2.95 -0.90
CA ALA A 69 -8.99 3.00 -1.89
C ALA A 69 -8.03 1.81 -1.73
N ALA A 70 -7.78 1.42 -0.49
CA ALA A 70 -6.95 0.27 -0.15
C ALA A 70 -7.56 -1.06 -0.65
N ASP A 71 -8.89 -1.23 -0.55
CA ASP A 71 -9.55 -2.45 -1.00
C ASP A 71 -9.55 -2.55 -2.53
N VAL A 72 -9.77 -1.44 -3.24
CA VAL A 72 -9.65 -1.41 -4.71
C VAL A 72 -8.25 -1.85 -5.14
N VAL A 73 -7.20 -1.36 -4.49
CA VAL A 73 -5.82 -1.76 -4.81
C VAL A 73 -5.54 -3.22 -4.44
N ARG A 74 -6.06 -3.73 -3.32
CA ARG A 74 -5.97 -5.17 -3.01
C ARG A 74 -6.66 -6.04 -4.05
N ASN A 75 -7.87 -5.62 -4.48
CA ASN A 75 -8.64 -6.32 -5.51
C ASN A 75 -7.90 -6.28 -6.86
N PHE A 76 -7.25 -5.18 -7.20
CA PHE A 76 -6.41 -5.05 -8.38
C PHE A 76 -5.26 -6.09 -8.40
N TYR A 77 -4.47 -6.20 -7.33
CA TYR A 77 -3.42 -7.22 -7.23
C TYR A 77 -4.00 -8.64 -7.19
N GLY A 78 -5.14 -8.84 -6.51
CA GLY A 78 -5.85 -10.10 -6.48
C GLY A 78 -6.30 -10.57 -7.86
N GLY A 79 -6.86 -9.68 -8.67
CA GLY A 79 -7.27 -9.96 -10.05
C GLY A 79 -6.08 -10.30 -10.96
N ILE A 80 -4.95 -9.61 -10.83
CA ILE A 80 -3.73 -9.94 -11.57
C ILE A 80 -3.22 -11.33 -11.16
N ASN A 81 -3.16 -11.63 -9.85
CA ASN A 81 -2.71 -12.92 -9.34
C ASN A 81 -3.61 -14.08 -9.78
N SER A 82 -4.92 -13.88 -9.80
CA SER A 82 -5.90 -14.87 -10.26
C SER A 82 -6.03 -14.92 -11.78
N ARG A 83 -5.38 -14.00 -12.52
CA ARG A 83 -5.49 -13.80 -13.97
C ARG A 83 -6.91 -13.44 -14.43
N ASP A 84 -7.71 -12.92 -13.54
CA ASP A 84 -9.05 -12.41 -13.80
C ASP A 84 -8.95 -10.92 -14.22
N LEU A 85 -8.58 -10.73 -15.50
CA LEU A 85 -8.39 -9.39 -16.05
C LEU A 85 -9.72 -8.66 -16.30
N ASP A 86 -10.83 -9.37 -16.35
CA ASP A 86 -12.17 -8.77 -16.48
C ASP A 86 -12.51 -8.03 -15.18
N SER A 87 -12.24 -8.64 -14.01
CA SER A 87 -12.41 -7.97 -12.73
C SER A 87 -11.46 -6.79 -12.55
N VAL A 88 -10.25 -6.85 -13.11
CA VAL A 88 -9.27 -5.76 -13.10
C VAL A 88 -9.74 -4.59 -13.97
N GLU A 89 -10.42 -4.86 -15.11
CA GLU A 89 -10.94 -3.80 -16.00
C GLU A 89 -11.91 -2.87 -15.27
N ASP A 90 -12.79 -3.41 -14.43
CA ASP A 90 -13.77 -2.64 -13.66
C ASP A 90 -13.13 -1.71 -12.62
N LEU A 91 -11.91 -2.03 -12.17
CA LEU A 91 -11.16 -1.25 -11.19
C LEU A 91 -10.35 -0.09 -11.80
N ILE A 92 -10.20 -0.05 -13.13
CA ILE A 92 -9.35 0.90 -13.85
C ILE A 92 -10.23 1.88 -14.66
N ALA A 93 -10.01 3.18 -14.48
CA ALA A 93 -10.69 4.20 -15.28
C ALA A 93 -10.28 4.12 -16.75
N LEU A 94 -11.20 4.42 -17.67
CA LEU A 94 -10.96 4.39 -19.12
C LEU A 94 -9.81 5.28 -19.57
N ASN A 95 -9.56 6.37 -18.86
CA ASN A 95 -8.49 7.34 -19.11
C ASN A 95 -7.30 7.17 -18.16
N CYS A 96 -7.23 6.07 -17.41
CA CYS A 96 -6.13 5.78 -16.49
C CYS A 96 -4.78 5.83 -17.22
N VAL A 97 -3.78 6.42 -16.54
CA VAL A 97 -2.38 6.41 -16.96
C VAL A 97 -1.60 5.53 -16.01
N TYR A 98 -0.89 4.55 -16.54
CA TYR A 98 -0.10 3.60 -15.78
C TYR A 98 1.37 3.65 -16.21
N GLU A 99 2.23 4.09 -15.31
CA GLU A 99 3.68 4.20 -15.52
C GLU A 99 4.39 3.04 -14.85
N ASP A 100 4.80 2.05 -15.60
CA ASP A 100 5.79 1.08 -15.13
C ASP A 100 7.17 1.59 -15.54
N LEU A 101 8.02 1.92 -14.57
CA LEU A 101 9.31 2.56 -14.80
C LEU A 101 10.35 1.64 -15.46
N VAL A 102 10.02 0.38 -15.71
CA VAL A 102 10.81 -0.52 -16.57
C VAL A 102 10.61 -0.18 -18.03
N PHE A 103 9.48 0.44 -18.39
CA PHE A 103 9.12 0.79 -19.76
C PHE A 103 9.31 2.28 -20.06
N PRO A 104 9.74 2.64 -21.27
CA PRO A 104 10.04 4.04 -21.62
C PRO A 104 8.80 4.92 -21.80
N ARG A 105 7.61 4.34 -21.88
CA ARG A 105 6.36 5.08 -22.10
C ARG A 105 5.25 4.50 -21.24
N PRO A 106 4.32 5.35 -20.70
CA PRO A 106 3.19 4.88 -19.94
C PRO A 106 2.19 4.11 -20.79
N PHE A 107 1.45 3.24 -20.16
CA PHE A 107 0.26 2.58 -20.71
C PHE A 107 -0.97 3.44 -20.39
N VAL A 108 -1.89 3.58 -21.34
CA VAL A 108 -3.10 4.40 -21.15
C VAL A 108 -4.34 3.61 -21.52
N GLY A 109 -5.33 3.65 -20.64
CA GLY A 109 -6.61 3.01 -20.85
C GLY A 109 -6.49 1.49 -21.09
N ARG A 110 -7.07 0.99 -22.19
CA ARG A 110 -7.07 -0.45 -22.51
C ARG A 110 -5.67 -1.07 -22.67
N LYS A 111 -4.65 -0.27 -22.99
CA LYS A 111 -3.27 -0.77 -23.06
C LYS A 111 -2.73 -1.26 -21.72
N ILE A 112 -3.31 -0.83 -20.62
CA ILE A 112 -2.96 -1.33 -19.29
C ILE A 112 -3.35 -2.81 -19.16
N LEU A 113 -4.56 -3.17 -19.60
CA LEU A 113 -5.02 -4.57 -19.60
C LEU A 113 -4.25 -5.44 -20.57
N GLU A 114 -3.90 -4.89 -21.76
CA GLU A 114 -3.02 -5.58 -22.72
C GLU A 114 -1.66 -5.88 -22.09
N PHE A 115 -1.07 -4.91 -21.38
CA PHE A 115 0.18 -5.07 -20.67
C PHE A 115 0.08 -6.19 -19.61
N PHE A 116 -0.93 -6.16 -18.74
CA PHE A 116 -1.12 -7.21 -17.74
C PHE A 116 -1.43 -8.58 -18.34
N ARG A 117 -2.12 -8.62 -19.48
CA ARG A 117 -2.33 -9.88 -20.23
C ARG A 117 -1.01 -10.46 -20.75
N HIS A 118 -0.14 -9.61 -21.31
CA HIS A 118 1.20 -10.04 -21.71
C HIS A 118 2.05 -10.48 -20.52
N PHE A 119 2.01 -9.74 -19.41
CA PHE A 119 2.70 -10.09 -18.19
C PHE A 119 2.25 -11.45 -17.64
N THR A 120 0.95 -11.65 -17.46
CA THR A 120 0.40 -12.92 -16.95
C THR A 120 0.64 -14.09 -17.91
N ASN A 121 0.66 -13.88 -19.21
CA ASN A 121 0.99 -14.93 -20.19
C ASN A 121 2.48 -15.28 -20.21
N ALA A 122 3.36 -14.31 -19.93
CA ALA A 122 4.80 -14.52 -19.87
C ALA A 122 5.27 -15.17 -18.57
N THR A 123 4.42 -15.13 -17.52
CA THR A 123 4.77 -15.62 -16.18
C THR A 123 4.04 -16.92 -15.86
N SER A 124 4.59 -17.72 -14.93
CA SER A 124 3.92 -18.90 -14.40
C SER A 124 2.73 -18.50 -13.51
N THR A 125 1.69 -19.35 -13.43
CA THR A 125 0.59 -19.21 -12.45
C THR A 125 1.07 -19.25 -10.99
N ASP A 126 2.25 -19.82 -10.77
CA ASP A 126 2.88 -19.89 -9.45
C ASP A 126 3.55 -18.57 -9.03
N LEU A 127 3.73 -17.61 -9.98
CA LEU A 127 4.30 -16.29 -9.69
C LEU A 127 3.18 -15.33 -9.29
N GLN A 128 3.26 -14.79 -8.09
CA GLN A 128 2.24 -13.93 -7.51
C GLN A 128 2.85 -12.68 -6.89
N PHE A 129 2.13 -11.58 -6.96
CA PHE A 129 2.41 -10.39 -6.17
C PHE A 129 1.98 -10.61 -4.71
N VAL A 130 2.86 -10.31 -3.79
CA VAL A 130 2.57 -10.28 -2.35
C VAL A 130 2.75 -8.85 -1.87
N ILE A 131 1.69 -8.30 -1.28
CA ILE A 131 1.71 -6.96 -0.68
C ILE A 131 2.41 -7.06 0.66
N ASP A 132 3.53 -6.34 0.82
CA ASP A 132 4.28 -6.23 2.07
C ASP A 132 3.66 -5.20 3.00
N ASP A 133 3.32 -4.02 2.44
CA ASP A 133 2.69 -2.92 3.18
C ASP A 133 1.79 -2.11 2.24
N LEU A 134 0.74 -1.52 2.80
CA LEU A 134 -0.24 -0.74 2.06
C LEU A 134 -0.78 0.38 2.93
N SER A 135 -0.71 1.62 2.43
CA SER A 135 -1.26 2.77 3.14
C SER A 135 -2.79 2.75 3.15
N THR A 136 -3.41 2.99 4.30
CA THR A 136 -4.88 2.92 4.48
C THR A 136 -5.52 4.24 4.86
N ASN A 137 -4.73 5.30 5.06
CA ASN A 137 -5.21 6.55 5.66
C ASN A 137 -5.81 7.56 4.67
N ASP A 138 -5.61 7.36 3.35
CA ASP A 138 -6.13 8.24 2.31
C ASP A 138 -7.23 7.54 1.51
N HIS A 139 -8.28 8.28 1.17
CA HIS A 139 -9.40 7.77 0.38
C HIS A 139 -9.17 7.90 -1.13
N SER A 140 -8.16 8.65 -1.56
CA SER A 140 -7.87 8.98 -2.96
C SER A 140 -6.49 8.55 -3.44
N SER A 141 -5.60 8.18 -2.53
CA SER A 141 -4.22 7.79 -2.85
C SER A 141 -3.78 6.59 -2.02
N VAL A 142 -3.07 5.66 -2.64
CA VAL A 142 -2.55 4.46 -1.99
C VAL A 142 -1.11 4.23 -2.39
N GLY A 143 -0.24 4.13 -1.39
CA GLY A 143 1.12 3.62 -1.55
C GLY A 143 1.16 2.15 -1.18
N VAL A 144 1.88 1.37 -1.96
CA VAL A 144 2.04 -0.09 -1.76
C VAL A 144 3.51 -0.45 -1.88
N THR A 145 3.99 -1.30 -0.99
CA THR A 145 5.24 -2.06 -1.20
C THR A 145 4.90 -3.52 -1.42
N TRP A 146 5.61 -4.15 -2.33
CA TRP A 146 5.33 -5.51 -2.74
C TRP A 146 6.59 -6.26 -3.16
N HIS A 147 6.50 -7.58 -3.21
CA HIS A 147 7.46 -8.45 -3.86
C HIS A 147 6.74 -9.54 -4.66
N LEU A 148 7.46 -10.20 -5.54
CA LEU A 148 6.95 -11.40 -6.19
C LEU A 148 7.37 -12.64 -5.41
N GLU A 149 6.45 -13.61 -5.35
CA GLU A 149 6.72 -14.95 -4.84
C GLU A 149 6.49 -15.99 -5.93
N TRP A 150 7.31 -17.02 -5.94
CA TRP A 150 7.11 -18.19 -6.76
C TRP A 150 6.94 -19.42 -5.86
N LYS A 151 5.76 -20.04 -5.89
CA LYS A 151 5.39 -21.16 -5.00
C LYS A 151 5.62 -20.85 -3.52
N GLY A 152 5.24 -19.65 -3.07
CA GLY A 152 5.38 -19.22 -1.68
C GLY A 152 6.84 -18.95 -1.25
N LYS A 153 7.76 -18.75 -2.20
CA LYS A 153 9.14 -18.33 -1.94
C LYS A 153 9.44 -17.03 -2.65
N PRO A 154 10.13 -16.08 -1.99
CA PRO A 154 10.52 -14.84 -2.61
C PRO A 154 11.25 -15.05 -3.94
N PHE A 155 10.76 -14.40 -5.00
CA PHE A 155 11.38 -14.43 -6.31
C PHE A 155 12.56 -13.44 -6.34
N PRO A 156 13.71 -13.79 -6.93
CA PRO A 156 14.87 -12.91 -6.95
C PRO A 156 14.61 -11.60 -7.67
N PHE A 157 15.15 -10.50 -7.12
CA PHE A 157 15.13 -9.15 -7.73
C PHE A 157 13.73 -8.62 -8.08
N SER A 158 12.76 -8.92 -7.24
CA SER A 158 11.35 -8.69 -7.54
C SER A 158 10.64 -7.80 -6.53
N ARG A 159 11.35 -7.02 -5.75
CA ARG A 159 10.74 -6.04 -4.84
C ARG A 159 10.42 -4.75 -5.57
N GLY A 160 9.34 -4.12 -5.17
CA GLY A 160 8.96 -2.86 -5.74
C GLY A 160 8.04 -2.06 -4.83
N CYS A 161 7.71 -0.88 -5.31
CA CYS A 161 6.69 -0.04 -4.72
C CYS A 161 5.83 0.58 -5.81
N SER A 162 4.57 0.79 -5.47
CA SER A 162 3.60 1.39 -6.37
C SER A 162 2.87 2.53 -5.68
N PHE A 163 2.43 3.46 -6.48
CA PHE A 163 1.58 4.55 -6.06
C PHE A 163 0.36 4.64 -6.97
N TYR A 164 -0.83 4.72 -6.38
CA TYR A 164 -2.09 4.80 -7.08
C TYR A 164 -2.86 6.05 -6.68
N ARG A 165 -3.56 6.68 -7.65
CA ARG A 165 -4.62 7.66 -7.41
C ARG A 165 -5.93 7.07 -7.83
N LEU A 166 -6.96 7.33 -7.05
CA LEU A 166 -8.30 6.79 -7.24
C LEU A 166 -9.34 7.91 -7.17
N GLU A 167 -10.35 7.79 -8.00
CA GLU A 167 -11.50 8.68 -8.03
C GLU A 167 -12.79 7.88 -8.05
N VAL A 168 -13.87 8.50 -7.60
CA VAL A 168 -15.22 7.91 -7.73
C VAL A 168 -15.79 8.28 -9.09
N ILE A 169 -15.96 7.29 -9.95
CA ILE A 169 -16.50 7.44 -11.30
C ILE A 169 -17.77 6.59 -11.39
N ASN A 170 -18.89 7.22 -11.72
CA ASN A 170 -20.21 6.57 -11.81
C ASN A 170 -20.61 5.77 -10.55
N GLY A 171 -20.20 6.25 -9.37
CA GLY A 171 -20.48 5.59 -8.09
C GLY A 171 -19.50 4.51 -7.67
N ASN A 172 -18.56 4.12 -8.53
CA ASN A 172 -17.52 3.15 -8.25
C ASN A 172 -16.17 3.84 -8.10
N LYS A 173 -15.36 3.40 -7.15
CA LYS A 173 -13.99 3.89 -7.00
C LYS A 173 -13.07 3.17 -7.97
N GLN A 174 -12.38 3.94 -8.83
CA GLN A 174 -11.49 3.41 -9.87
C GLN A 174 -10.11 4.06 -9.79
N ILE A 175 -9.10 3.33 -10.24
CA ILE A 175 -7.72 3.79 -10.37
C ILE A 175 -7.65 4.70 -11.61
N THR A 176 -7.27 5.97 -11.42
CA THR A 176 -7.07 6.97 -12.48
C THR A 176 -5.60 7.17 -12.84
N TYR A 177 -4.71 6.79 -11.92
CA TYR A 177 -3.27 6.81 -12.14
C TYR A 177 -2.59 5.71 -11.33
N GLY A 178 -1.63 5.04 -11.93
CA GLY A 178 -0.74 4.08 -11.28
C GLY A 178 0.71 4.33 -11.68
N ARG A 179 1.63 4.11 -10.75
CA ARG A 179 3.07 4.16 -11.00
C ARG A 179 3.78 3.07 -10.25
N ASP A 180 4.52 2.23 -10.97
CA ASP A 180 5.30 1.14 -10.43
C ASP A 180 6.80 1.41 -10.56
N CYS A 181 7.51 1.12 -9.47
CA CYS A 181 8.95 1.18 -9.42
C CYS A 181 9.49 -0.15 -8.87
N VAL A 182 10.22 -0.86 -9.69
CA VAL A 182 10.93 -2.08 -9.26
C VAL A 182 12.27 -1.69 -8.67
N GLU A 183 12.64 -2.24 -7.53
CA GLU A 183 13.95 -2.02 -6.94
C GLU A 183 15.05 -2.58 -7.87
N PRO A 184 16.13 -1.83 -8.09
CA PRO A 184 17.22 -2.30 -8.92
C PRO A 184 17.88 -3.54 -8.28
N ALA A 185 18.13 -4.55 -9.12
CA ALA A 185 18.80 -5.80 -8.70
C ALA A 185 20.18 -5.54 -8.11
N ILE A 186 20.89 -4.55 -8.66
CA ILE A 186 22.20 -4.11 -8.17
C ILE A 186 22.03 -2.78 -7.49
N LYS A 187 22.34 -2.74 -6.20
CA LYS A 187 22.31 -1.48 -5.42
C LYS A 187 23.72 -0.86 -5.45
N PRO A 188 23.90 0.27 -6.14
CA PRO A 188 25.23 0.85 -6.37
C PRO A 188 25.88 1.42 -5.09
N GLY A 189 25.12 1.62 -4.00
CA GLY A 189 25.67 2.12 -2.75
C GLY A 189 26.47 3.42 -2.92
N ASP A 190 27.68 3.44 -2.40
CA ASP A 190 28.58 4.64 -2.45
C ASP A 190 28.95 5.06 -3.88
N ALA A 191 28.92 4.13 -4.85
CA ALA A 191 29.18 4.48 -6.25
C ALA A 191 28.11 5.43 -6.81
N ALA A 192 26.85 5.34 -6.36
CA ALA A 192 25.81 6.31 -6.74
C ALA A 192 26.16 7.72 -6.26
N LEU A 193 26.67 7.85 -5.05
CA LEU A 193 27.09 9.15 -4.50
C LEU A 193 28.30 9.73 -5.26
N ALA A 194 29.24 8.87 -5.68
CA ALA A 194 30.37 9.28 -6.50
C ALA A 194 29.90 9.81 -7.87
N ILE A 195 28.95 9.13 -8.52
CA ILE A 195 28.36 9.57 -9.79
C ILE A 195 27.63 10.90 -9.62
N ILE A 196 26.77 11.03 -8.59
CA ILE A 196 26.04 12.27 -8.32
C ILE A 196 27.05 13.43 -8.10
N ARG A 197 28.11 13.21 -7.32
CA ARG A 197 29.14 14.21 -7.09
C ARG A 197 29.85 14.63 -8.39
N ALA A 198 30.20 13.67 -9.24
CA ALA A 198 30.85 13.94 -10.52
C ALA A 198 29.92 14.74 -11.45
N VAL A 199 28.64 14.37 -11.55
CA VAL A 199 27.65 15.09 -12.36
C VAL A 199 27.43 16.50 -11.82
N THR A 200 27.27 16.66 -10.50
CA THR A 200 27.10 17.98 -9.88
C THR A 200 28.30 18.88 -10.14
N TRP A 201 29.52 18.36 -9.99
CA TRP A 201 30.74 19.09 -10.30
C TRP A 201 30.80 19.52 -11.78
N LEU A 202 30.45 18.59 -12.72
CA LEU A 202 30.43 18.88 -14.15
C LEU A 202 29.45 20.01 -14.48
N LEU A 203 28.23 19.95 -13.94
CA LEU A 203 27.21 20.99 -14.16
C LEU A 203 27.59 22.35 -13.54
N GLN A 204 28.33 22.34 -12.43
CA GLN A 204 28.89 23.56 -11.86
C GLN A 204 29.96 24.20 -12.76
N GLN A 205 30.78 23.39 -13.42
CA GLN A 205 31.80 23.89 -14.37
C GLN A 205 31.19 24.34 -15.70
N PHE A 206 30.11 23.69 -16.13
CA PHE A 206 29.49 23.90 -17.43
C PHE A 206 27.95 24.03 -17.30
N PRO A 207 27.44 25.14 -16.75
CA PRO A 207 26.01 25.33 -16.50
C PRO A 207 25.13 25.19 -17.76
N GLN A 208 25.69 25.55 -18.92
CA GLN A 208 25.00 25.44 -20.21
C GLN A 208 24.65 24.01 -20.61
N LEU A 209 25.18 22.99 -19.94
CA LEU A 209 24.80 21.60 -20.19
C LEU A 209 23.38 21.28 -19.70
N VAL A 210 22.89 22.03 -18.69
CA VAL A 210 21.54 21.84 -18.15
C VAL A 210 20.47 22.13 -19.20
N ASP A 211 20.72 23.12 -20.08
CA ASP A 211 19.78 23.53 -21.13
C ASP A 211 19.69 22.49 -22.28
N ARG A 212 20.55 21.47 -22.28
CA ARG A 212 20.62 20.43 -23.32
C ARG A 212 20.16 19.05 -22.83
N LEU A 213 19.82 18.93 -21.54
CA LEU A 213 19.26 17.72 -20.93
C LEU A 213 17.74 17.70 -21.04
#